data_f24924015b5edbdbfd8329a61d7c8bc0
#
_entry.id   f24924015b5edbdbfd8329a61d7c8bc0
#
_cell.length_a   1.000
_cell.length_b   1.000
_cell.length_c   1.000
_cell.angle_alpha   90.00
_cell.angle_beta   90.00
_cell.angle_gamma   90.00
#
_symmetry.space_group_name_H-M   'P 1'
#
loop_
_entity.id
_entity.type
_entity.pdbx_description
1 polymer ?
#
loop_
_entity_poly.entity_id
_entity_poly.type
_entity_poly.pdbx_seq_one_letter_code
_entity_poly.pdbx_strand_id
1 'polypeptide(L)'
;MRQPERDQDPNGSTAIGSSEEGPALRDASLAASRIEADEAAALEARDRLRAAPLPTIPPDERIGPHLADGELVHDLRPSAILKAPGDDRALGYGGTLYLTSRRLVHIGQVTVNVQLRDIVETSLAGERLLITLREAEGLTLDLDRPRVLRTEIAAAARALRG
;
A
#
# COMPACT_ATOMS: atom_id res chain seq x y z
N MET A 1 34.69 -43.01 62.12
CA MET A 1 33.73 -42.00 61.81
C MET A 1 34.16 -41.34 60.53
N ARG A 2 33.39 -41.50 59.50
CA ARG A 2 33.72 -40.98 58.19
C ARG A 2 32.55 -40.06 57.77
N GLN A 3 32.91 -38.86 57.38
CA GLN A 3 31.95 -37.92 56.77
C GLN A 3 31.88 -38.27 55.30
N PRO A 4 30.67 -38.17 54.69
CA PRO A 4 30.55 -38.26 53.25
C PRO A 4 30.86 -36.90 52.65
N GLU A 5 31.66 -36.92 51.62
CA GLU A 5 31.97 -35.82 50.75
C GLU A 5 30.71 -35.32 50.07
N ARG A 6 30.59 -34.01 50.10
CA ARG A 6 29.57 -33.30 49.29
C ARG A 6 30.14 -33.12 47.91
N ASP A 7 29.60 -33.83 46.97
CA ASP A 7 29.71 -33.45 45.57
C ASP A 7 29.00 -32.14 45.36
N GLN A 8 29.76 -31.12 45.06
CA GLN A 8 29.24 -29.90 44.51
C GLN A 8 29.29 -30.03 43.00
N ASP A 9 28.14 -30.20 42.40
CA ASP A 9 27.97 -30.00 40.99
C ASP A 9 27.97 -28.50 40.67
N PRO A 10 28.97 -27.97 39.97
CA PRO A 10 28.92 -26.66 39.42
C PRO A 10 28.34 -26.73 37.99
N ASN A 11 27.09 -27.05 37.87
CA ASN A 11 26.46 -26.95 36.56
C ASN A 11 25.65 -25.66 36.49
N GLY A 12 26.36 -24.56 36.43
CA GLY A 12 25.81 -23.30 35.98
C GLY A 12 25.56 -23.38 34.48
N SER A 13 24.49 -24.03 34.10
CA SER A 13 24.00 -23.94 32.75
C SER A 13 23.48 -22.51 32.52
N THR A 14 24.35 -21.69 32.00
CA THR A 14 23.93 -20.41 31.44
C THR A 14 23.16 -20.73 30.15
N ALA A 15 21.85 -20.86 30.25
CA ALA A 15 21.00 -20.85 29.11
C ALA A 15 21.16 -19.45 28.48
N ILE A 16 21.90 -19.36 27.41
CA ILE A 16 21.88 -18.22 26.52
C ILE A 16 20.48 -18.24 25.92
N GLY A 17 19.60 -17.43 26.49
CA GLY A 17 18.28 -17.21 25.94
C GLY A 17 18.46 -16.70 24.51
N SER A 18 18.12 -17.54 23.57
CA SER A 18 17.84 -17.06 22.22
C SER A 18 16.79 -15.98 22.41
N SER A 19 17.15 -14.74 22.10
CA SER A 19 16.20 -13.65 22.06
C SER A 19 15.18 -14.02 20.98
N GLU A 20 14.10 -14.65 21.37
CA GLU A 20 12.95 -14.78 20.49
C GLU A 20 12.45 -13.35 20.28
N GLU A 21 12.78 -12.80 19.14
CA GLU A 21 12.15 -11.58 18.69
C GLU A 21 10.65 -11.84 18.74
N GLY A 22 9.94 -11.08 19.58
CA GLY A 22 8.50 -11.22 19.74
C GLY A 22 7.79 -11.02 18.41
N PRO A 23 6.54 -11.53 18.25
CA PRO A 23 5.77 -11.42 17.01
C PRO A 23 5.68 -9.98 16.48
N ALA A 24 5.57 -8.99 17.36
CA ALA A 24 5.52 -7.56 17.00
C ALA A 24 6.82 -7.06 16.33
N LEU A 25 8.00 -7.55 16.75
CA LEU A 25 9.28 -7.19 16.12
C LEU A 25 9.44 -7.84 14.76
N ARG A 26 8.97 -9.08 14.59
CA ARG A 26 8.95 -9.76 13.28
C ARG A 26 8.03 -9.03 12.31
N ASP A 27 6.84 -8.64 12.74
CA ASP A 27 5.88 -7.92 11.90
C ASP A 27 6.42 -6.55 11.49
N ALA A 28 7.06 -5.82 12.40
CA ALA A 28 7.71 -4.55 12.12
C ALA A 28 8.87 -4.70 11.12
N SER A 29 9.68 -5.77 11.25
CA SER A 29 10.77 -6.08 10.32
C SER A 29 10.25 -6.44 8.93
N LEU A 30 9.18 -7.22 8.83
CA LEU A 30 8.54 -7.57 7.56
C LEU A 30 7.92 -6.33 6.90
N ALA A 31 7.27 -5.45 7.67
CA ALA A 31 6.74 -4.19 7.16
C ALA A 31 7.86 -3.29 6.62
N ALA A 32 8.97 -3.16 7.34
CA ALA A 32 10.14 -2.40 6.89
C ALA A 32 10.71 -2.96 5.58
N SER A 33 10.81 -4.27 5.46
CA SER A 33 11.28 -4.93 4.23
C SER A 33 10.34 -4.69 3.04
N ARG A 34 9.02 -4.70 3.26
CA ARG A 34 8.04 -4.39 2.21
C ARG A 34 8.14 -2.94 1.76
N ILE A 35 8.31 -2.01 2.70
CA ILE A 35 8.50 -0.59 2.40
C ILE A 35 9.75 -0.38 1.56
N GLU A 36 10.87 -0.97 1.95
CA GLU A 36 12.14 -0.87 1.21
C GLU A 36 12.02 -1.44 -0.21
N ALA A 37 11.39 -2.59 -0.37
CA ALA A 37 11.13 -3.19 -1.67
C ALA A 37 10.20 -2.31 -2.53
N ASP A 38 9.17 -1.72 -1.94
CA ASP A 38 8.26 -0.80 -2.62
C ASP A 38 8.96 0.50 -3.04
N GLU A 39 9.86 1.03 -2.21
CA GLU A 39 10.69 2.20 -2.57
C GLU A 39 11.57 1.92 -3.79
N ALA A 40 12.23 0.78 -3.81
CA ALA A 40 13.06 0.37 -4.95
C ALA A 40 12.21 0.19 -6.22
N ALA A 41 11.07 -0.48 -6.12
CA ALA A 41 10.16 -0.66 -7.25
C ALA A 41 9.57 0.67 -7.75
N ALA A 42 9.31 1.62 -6.86
CA ALA A 42 8.83 2.95 -7.23
C ALA A 42 9.88 3.76 -7.99
N LEU A 43 11.16 3.65 -7.63
CA LEU A 43 12.25 4.27 -8.37
C LEU A 43 12.36 3.70 -9.80
N GLU A 44 12.32 2.39 -9.94
CA GLU A 44 12.31 1.73 -11.25
C GLU A 44 11.10 2.14 -12.09
N ALA A 45 9.92 2.20 -11.47
CA ALA A 45 8.70 2.66 -12.15
C ALA A 45 8.82 4.11 -12.62
N ARG A 46 9.39 4.98 -11.79
CA ARG A 46 9.63 6.39 -12.15
C ARG A 46 10.53 6.52 -13.37
N ASP A 47 11.63 5.78 -13.42
CA ASP A 47 12.56 5.82 -14.54
C ASP A 47 11.90 5.27 -15.81
N ARG A 48 11.18 4.17 -15.72
CA ARG A 48 10.43 3.61 -16.84
C ARG A 48 9.37 4.58 -17.37
N LEU A 49 8.65 5.25 -16.51
CA LEU A 49 7.56 6.18 -16.86
C LEU A 49 8.05 7.57 -17.33
N ARG A 50 9.34 7.85 -17.22
CA ARG A 50 9.96 9.00 -17.90
C ARG A 50 10.21 8.72 -19.39
N ALA A 51 10.47 7.46 -19.71
CA ALA A 51 10.81 7.03 -21.07
C ALA A 51 9.62 6.55 -21.90
N ALA A 52 8.54 6.12 -21.24
CA ALA A 52 7.38 5.54 -21.90
C ALA A 52 6.07 5.89 -21.14
N PRO A 53 4.93 5.93 -21.83
CA PRO A 53 3.64 6.15 -21.18
C PRO A 53 3.29 4.97 -20.27
N LEU A 54 2.33 5.18 -19.36
CA LEU A 54 1.75 4.10 -18.57
C LEU A 54 1.20 3.01 -19.46
N PRO A 55 1.55 1.74 -19.20
CA PRO A 55 0.93 0.61 -19.89
C PRO A 55 -0.57 0.59 -19.62
N THR A 56 -1.30 -0.02 -20.52
CA THR A 56 -2.74 -0.28 -20.37
C THR A 56 -2.98 -1.75 -20.19
N ILE A 57 -4.00 -2.09 -19.42
CA ILE A 57 -4.45 -3.46 -19.23
C ILE A 57 -5.90 -3.59 -19.70
N PRO A 58 -6.34 -4.78 -20.15
CA PRO A 58 -7.74 -4.99 -20.51
C PRO A 58 -8.65 -4.76 -19.28
N PRO A 59 -9.77 -4.02 -19.43
CA PRO A 59 -10.72 -3.88 -18.36
C PRO A 59 -11.40 -5.23 -18.05
N ASP A 60 -11.60 -5.49 -16.77
CA ASP A 60 -12.38 -6.65 -16.33
C ASP A 60 -13.89 -6.34 -16.29
N GLU A 61 -14.68 -7.34 -15.93
CA GLU A 61 -16.15 -7.22 -15.88
C GLU A 61 -16.65 -6.23 -14.82
N ARG A 62 -15.86 -5.95 -13.79
CA ARG A 62 -16.24 -5.04 -12.73
C ARG A 62 -16.07 -3.58 -13.13
N ILE A 63 -14.94 -3.26 -13.72
CA ILE A 63 -14.64 -1.87 -14.12
C ILE A 63 -15.30 -1.50 -15.46
N GLY A 64 -15.47 -2.45 -16.36
CA GLY A 64 -15.98 -2.20 -17.70
C GLY A 64 -17.23 -1.32 -17.74
N PRO A 65 -18.30 -1.63 -16.97
CA PRO A 65 -19.52 -0.79 -16.95
C PRO A 65 -19.33 0.63 -16.41
N HIS A 66 -18.24 0.89 -15.67
CA HIS A 66 -17.96 2.22 -15.10
C HIS A 66 -17.11 3.10 -16.02
N LEU A 67 -16.51 2.54 -17.05
CA LEU A 67 -15.60 3.28 -17.93
C LEU A 67 -16.37 4.20 -18.88
N ALA A 68 -15.85 5.43 -19.04
CA ALA A 68 -16.29 6.34 -20.07
C ALA A 68 -15.65 6.01 -21.43
N ASP A 69 -16.18 6.57 -22.51
CA ASP A 69 -15.61 6.40 -23.84
C ASP A 69 -14.15 6.88 -23.88
N GLY A 70 -13.27 6.00 -24.36
CA GLY A 70 -11.84 6.26 -24.46
C GLY A 70 -11.07 6.25 -23.12
N GLU A 71 -11.73 5.92 -22.02
CA GLU A 71 -11.06 5.74 -20.73
C GLU A 71 -10.30 4.40 -20.69
N LEU A 72 -9.03 4.47 -20.36
CA LEU A 72 -8.12 3.32 -20.31
C LEU A 72 -7.86 2.89 -18.87
N VAL A 73 -7.66 1.59 -18.65
CA VAL A 73 -7.24 1.05 -17.36
C VAL A 73 -5.72 0.84 -17.38
N HIS A 74 -5.03 1.34 -16.36
CA HIS A 74 -3.58 1.23 -16.24
C HIS A 74 -3.14 0.22 -15.19
N ASP A 75 -3.88 0.11 -14.11
CA ASP A 75 -3.55 -0.80 -13.01
C ASP A 75 -4.80 -1.22 -12.24
N LEU A 76 -4.74 -2.37 -11.62
CA LEU A 76 -5.72 -2.84 -10.65
C LEU A 76 -5.01 -3.57 -9.52
N ARG A 77 -5.50 -3.39 -8.30
CA ARG A 77 -4.97 -4.09 -7.13
C ARG A 77 -5.99 -4.19 -6.01
N PRO A 78 -5.88 -5.20 -5.14
CA PRO A 78 -6.67 -5.23 -3.91
C PRO A 78 -6.36 -4.02 -3.03
N SER A 79 -7.37 -3.46 -2.39
CA SER A 79 -7.20 -2.37 -1.45
C SER A 79 -8.33 -2.34 -0.42
N ALA A 80 -8.08 -1.67 0.71
CA ALA A 80 -9.09 -1.34 1.68
C ALA A 80 -9.20 0.17 1.85
N ILE A 81 -10.42 0.68 1.90
CA ILE A 81 -10.67 2.09 2.19
C ILE A 81 -10.72 2.27 3.70
N LEU A 82 -9.81 3.09 4.23
CA LEU A 82 -9.79 3.45 5.65
C LEU A 82 -10.51 4.77 5.91
N LYS A 83 -10.48 5.67 4.94
CA LYS A 83 -11.23 6.93 4.95
C LYS A 83 -11.69 7.24 3.53
N ALA A 84 -12.96 7.60 3.37
CA ALA A 84 -13.54 8.00 2.09
C ALA A 84 -13.91 9.49 2.11
N PRO A 85 -13.94 10.17 0.95
CA PRO A 85 -14.39 11.57 0.86
C PRO A 85 -15.81 11.72 1.42
N GLY A 86 -15.99 12.69 2.33
CA GLY A 86 -17.30 12.97 2.96
C GLY A 86 -17.72 11.98 4.05
N ASP A 87 -16.85 11.06 4.46
CA ASP A 87 -17.12 10.13 5.56
C ASP A 87 -15.95 10.17 6.56
N ASP A 88 -16.24 10.61 7.79
CA ASP A 88 -15.27 10.74 8.88
C ASP A 88 -14.96 9.41 9.57
N ARG A 89 -15.69 8.36 9.26
CA ARG A 89 -15.49 7.04 9.87
C ARG A 89 -14.37 6.30 9.14
N ALA A 90 -13.55 5.58 9.89
CA ALA A 90 -12.67 4.57 9.33
C ALA A 90 -13.54 3.41 8.82
N LEU A 91 -13.48 3.13 7.54
CA LEU A 91 -14.39 2.17 6.90
C LEU A 91 -13.83 0.75 6.90
N GLY A 92 -12.54 0.58 6.56
CA GLY A 92 -11.92 -0.74 6.47
C GLY A 92 -12.51 -1.64 5.39
N TYR A 93 -13.28 -1.08 4.44
CA TYR A 93 -13.92 -1.85 3.38
C TYR A 93 -12.93 -2.29 2.33
N GLY A 94 -12.84 -3.61 2.14
CA GLY A 94 -12.04 -4.21 1.09
C GLY A 94 -12.71 -4.14 -0.28
N GLY A 95 -11.89 -4.20 -1.32
CA GLY A 95 -12.32 -4.22 -2.71
C GLY A 95 -11.14 -4.17 -3.66
N THR A 96 -11.40 -3.76 -4.88
CA THR A 96 -10.40 -3.58 -5.94
C THR A 96 -10.30 -2.13 -6.33
N LEU A 97 -9.07 -1.60 -6.28
CA LEU A 97 -8.75 -0.27 -6.76
C LEU A 97 -8.28 -0.35 -8.21
N TYR A 98 -8.84 0.49 -9.05
CA TYR A 98 -8.44 0.67 -10.45
C TYR A 98 -7.86 2.05 -10.64
N LEU A 99 -6.71 2.13 -11.29
CA LEU A 99 -6.18 3.36 -11.84
C LEU A 99 -6.54 3.43 -13.32
N THR A 100 -7.29 4.43 -13.70
CA THR A 100 -7.63 4.69 -15.09
C THR A 100 -6.89 5.93 -15.63
N SER A 101 -7.03 6.20 -16.90
CA SER A 101 -6.50 7.42 -17.51
C SER A 101 -7.15 8.73 -16.99
N ARG A 102 -8.22 8.64 -16.21
CA ARG A 102 -8.98 9.79 -15.71
C ARG A 102 -9.19 9.84 -14.20
N ARG A 103 -9.18 8.68 -13.53
CA ARG A 103 -9.61 8.58 -12.13
C ARG A 103 -9.07 7.35 -11.41
N LEU A 104 -9.22 7.38 -10.10
CA LEU A 104 -9.16 6.20 -9.25
C LEU A 104 -10.59 5.71 -8.98
N VAL A 105 -10.82 4.42 -9.13
CA VAL A 105 -12.11 3.80 -8.85
C VAL A 105 -11.89 2.63 -7.90
N HIS A 106 -12.50 2.68 -6.72
CA HIS A 106 -12.54 1.55 -5.81
C HIS A 106 -13.91 0.88 -5.89
N ILE A 107 -13.93 -0.41 -6.18
CA ILE A 107 -15.15 -1.22 -6.29
C ILE A 107 -15.10 -2.33 -5.24
N GLY A 108 -16.03 -2.30 -4.31
CA GLY A 108 -16.18 -3.27 -3.23
C GLY A 108 -17.55 -3.12 -2.59
N GLN A 109 -17.62 -3.22 -1.26
CA GLN A 109 -18.86 -2.94 -0.52
C GLN A 109 -19.36 -1.50 -0.74
N VAL A 110 -18.42 -0.59 -0.95
CA VAL A 110 -18.69 0.77 -1.39
C VAL A 110 -17.93 1.03 -2.68
N THR A 111 -18.47 1.89 -3.54
CA THR A 111 -17.79 2.36 -4.74
C THR A 111 -17.37 3.81 -4.52
N VAL A 112 -16.07 4.07 -4.70
CA VAL A 112 -15.51 5.42 -4.56
C VAL A 112 -14.83 5.81 -5.86
N ASN A 113 -15.14 6.99 -6.37
CA ASN A 113 -14.54 7.60 -7.54
C ASN A 113 -13.79 8.86 -7.15
N VAL A 114 -12.55 8.98 -7.58
CA VAL A 114 -11.74 10.17 -7.37
C VAL A 114 -11.11 10.57 -8.71
N GLN A 115 -11.48 11.74 -9.20
CA GLN A 115 -10.90 12.26 -10.44
C GLN A 115 -9.42 12.62 -10.22
N LEU A 116 -8.55 12.20 -11.12
CA LEU A 116 -7.12 12.54 -11.03
C LEU A 116 -6.86 14.04 -11.00
N ARG A 117 -7.68 14.82 -11.72
CA ARG A 117 -7.59 16.29 -11.75
C ARG A 117 -7.91 16.94 -10.40
N ASP A 118 -8.62 16.25 -9.51
CA ASP A 118 -9.01 16.76 -8.20
C ASP A 118 -7.99 16.41 -7.11
N ILE A 119 -7.01 15.57 -7.43
CA ILE A 119 -5.93 15.21 -6.51
C ILE A 119 -4.94 16.37 -6.42
N VAL A 120 -4.80 16.91 -5.23
CA VAL A 120 -3.84 17.98 -4.91
C VAL A 120 -2.51 17.40 -4.52
N GLU A 121 -2.53 16.37 -3.69
CA GLU A 121 -1.34 15.76 -3.12
C GLU A 121 -1.58 14.29 -2.83
N THR A 122 -0.52 13.51 -2.93
CA THR A 122 -0.45 12.14 -2.42
C THR A 122 0.69 12.03 -1.43
N SER A 123 0.44 11.42 -0.29
CA SER A 123 1.45 11.18 0.76
C SER A 123 1.38 9.74 1.26
N LEU A 124 2.39 9.34 1.99
CA LEU A 124 2.54 7.98 2.49
C LEU A 124 2.65 7.99 4.01
N ALA A 125 1.97 7.06 4.64
CA ALA A 125 2.11 6.76 6.07
C ALA A 125 2.29 5.25 6.22
N GLY A 126 3.56 4.80 6.33
CA GLY A 126 3.90 3.39 6.29
C GLY A 126 3.51 2.76 4.95
N GLU A 127 2.59 1.82 4.98
CA GLU A 127 2.02 1.14 3.80
C GLU A 127 0.65 1.71 3.38
N ARG A 128 0.32 2.91 3.86
CA ARG A 128 -0.93 3.58 3.51
C ARG A 128 -0.68 4.73 2.55
N LEU A 129 -1.58 4.90 1.61
CA LEU A 129 -1.62 6.03 0.68
C LEU A 129 -2.71 7.01 1.12
N LEU A 130 -2.31 8.24 1.34
CA LEU A 130 -3.20 9.35 1.66
C LEU A 130 -3.30 10.25 0.45
N ILE A 131 -4.53 10.52 0.02
CA ILE A 131 -4.82 11.34 -1.14
C ILE A 131 -5.60 12.56 -0.68
N THR A 132 -5.04 13.74 -0.91
CA THR A 132 -5.68 15.02 -0.61
C THR A 132 -6.40 15.51 -1.85
N LEU A 133 -7.67 15.88 -1.70
CA LEU A 133 -8.52 16.35 -2.76
C LEU A 133 -8.75 17.86 -2.66
N ARG A 134 -9.02 18.51 -3.79
CA ARG A 134 -9.15 19.96 -3.91
C ARG A 134 -10.30 20.54 -3.09
N GLU A 135 -11.46 19.92 -3.16
CA GLU A 135 -12.71 20.46 -2.59
C GLU A 135 -13.45 19.44 -1.71
N ALA A 136 -12.77 18.38 -1.32
CA ALA A 136 -13.34 17.30 -0.53
C ALA A 136 -12.33 16.79 0.50
N GLU A 137 -12.84 16.06 1.48
CA GLU A 137 -11.99 15.33 2.40
C GLU A 137 -11.20 14.25 1.65
N GLY A 138 -10.02 13.96 2.18
CA GLY A 138 -9.10 13.03 1.56
C GLY A 138 -9.57 11.58 1.58
N LEU A 139 -8.90 10.79 0.78
CA LEU A 139 -9.05 9.33 0.72
C LEU A 139 -7.81 8.69 1.35
N THR A 140 -8.01 7.72 2.24
CA THR A 140 -6.93 6.90 2.80
C THR A 140 -7.13 5.45 2.40
N LEU A 141 -6.10 4.87 1.80
CA LEU A 141 -6.09 3.51 1.28
C LEU A 141 -5.02 2.68 1.97
N ASP A 142 -5.37 1.46 2.32
CA ASP A 142 -4.44 0.40 2.69
C ASP A 142 -4.30 -0.55 1.51
N LEU A 143 -3.09 -0.69 0.99
CA LEU A 143 -2.82 -1.50 -0.20
C LEU A 143 -1.35 -1.91 -0.24
N ASP A 144 -1.08 -2.97 -0.98
CA ASP A 144 0.28 -3.38 -1.29
C ASP A 144 0.94 -2.40 -2.27
N ARG A 145 2.21 -2.06 -2.02
CA ARG A 145 3.06 -1.23 -2.88
C ARG A 145 2.47 0.17 -3.16
N PRO A 146 2.14 0.95 -2.12
CA PRO A 146 1.55 2.28 -2.29
C PRO A 146 2.50 3.28 -2.96
N ARG A 147 3.82 3.10 -2.87
CA ARG A 147 4.81 3.97 -3.51
C ARG A 147 4.83 3.81 -5.02
N VAL A 148 4.71 2.58 -5.51
CA VAL A 148 4.53 2.30 -6.93
C VAL A 148 3.26 2.96 -7.44
N LEU A 149 2.14 2.76 -6.75
CA LEU A 149 0.86 3.38 -7.13
C LEU A 149 0.95 4.90 -7.15
N ARG A 150 1.57 5.52 -6.16
CA ARG A 150 1.82 6.96 -6.13
C ARG A 150 2.54 7.46 -7.39
N THR A 151 3.55 6.72 -7.82
CA THR A 151 4.31 7.02 -9.04
C THR A 151 3.43 6.91 -10.28
N GLU A 152 2.61 5.90 -10.38
CA GLU A 152 1.66 5.68 -11.47
C GLU A 152 0.57 6.76 -11.52
N ILE A 153 0.01 7.13 -10.36
CA ILE A 153 -0.95 8.24 -10.26
C ILE A 153 -0.34 9.54 -10.79
N ALA A 154 0.89 9.84 -10.40
CA ALA A 154 1.58 11.03 -10.87
C ALA A 154 1.80 11.02 -12.39
N ALA A 155 2.11 9.86 -12.97
CA ALA A 155 2.24 9.69 -14.42
C ALA A 155 0.90 9.86 -15.15
N ALA A 156 -0.17 9.25 -14.65
CA ALA A 156 -1.52 9.38 -15.21
C ALA A 156 -2.02 10.83 -15.14
N ALA A 157 -1.81 11.51 -14.01
CA ALA A 157 -2.19 12.90 -13.84
C ALA A 157 -1.41 13.83 -14.77
N ARG A 158 -0.14 13.57 -15.04
CA ARG A 158 0.64 14.32 -16.04
C ARG A 158 0.10 14.14 -17.45
N ALA A 159 -0.25 12.92 -17.82
CA ALA A 159 -0.83 12.62 -19.13
C ALA A 159 -2.14 13.36 -19.39
N LEU A 160 -2.94 13.59 -18.35
CA LEU A 160 -4.17 14.39 -18.45
C LEU A 160 -3.92 15.88 -18.71
N ARG A 161 -2.79 16.40 -18.26
CA ARG A 161 -2.44 17.83 -18.41
C ARG A 161 -1.68 18.13 -19.70
N GLY A 162 -1.12 17.10 -20.31
CA GLY A 162 -0.44 17.19 -21.61
C GLY A 162 -1.42 17.19 -22.72
#